data_4c5953c7eb38c8ad08cacad603759c68
#
_entry.id   4c5953c7eb38c8ad08cacad603759c68
#
_cell.length_a   1.000
_cell.length_b   1.000
_cell.length_c   1.000
_cell.angle_alpha   90.00
_cell.angle_beta   90.00
_cell.angle_gamma   90.00
#
_symmetry.space_group_name_H-M   'P 1'
#
loop_
_entity.id
_entity.type
_entity.pdbx_description
1 polymer ?
#
loop_
_entity_poly.entity_id
_entity_poly.type
_entity_poly.pdbx_seq_one_letter_code
_entity_poly.pdbx_strand_id
1 'polypeptide(L)' 'MQEKDGKYIFGVVKVGDKGQIVIPKDARKIYGLESGDALLILGDSN' A
#
# COMPACT_ATOMS: atom_id res chain seq x y z
N MET A 1 8.19 -2.58 9.84
CA MET A 1 8.38 -1.60 8.76
C MET A 1 9.85 -1.34 8.55
N GLN A 2 10.31 -1.32 7.31
CA GLN A 2 11.71 -1.04 6.96
C GLN A 2 11.76 0.06 5.91
N GLU A 3 12.80 0.86 5.99
CA GLU A 3 13.07 1.90 5.00
C GLU A 3 14.41 1.62 4.33
N LYS A 4 14.46 1.75 3.01
CA LYS A 4 15.69 1.60 2.26
C LYS A 4 15.67 2.57 1.07
N ASP A 5 16.67 3.47 1.01
CA ASP A 5 16.81 4.43 -0.10
C ASP A 5 15.55 5.28 -0.31
N GLY A 6 14.97 5.74 0.80
CA GLY A 6 13.77 6.56 0.74
C GLY A 6 12.47 5.78 0.48
N LYS A 7 12.56 4.46 0.45
CA LYS A 7 11.39 3.60 0.24
C LYS A 7 11.09 2.82 1.51
N TYR A 8 9.82 2.49 1.70
CA TYR A 8 9.38 1.72 2.85
C TYR A 8 8.96 0.32 2.42
N ILE A 9 9.22 -0.65 3.28
CA ILE A 9 8.69 -2.00 3.15
C ILE A 9 7.74 -2.20 4.32
N PHE A 10 6.45 -2.39 4.02
CA PHE A 10 5.41 -2.53 5.04
C PHE A 10 5.01 -3.98 5.30
N GLY A 11 5.66 -4.92 4.60
CA GLY A 11 5.36 -6.31 4.75
C GLY A 11 4.70 -6.89 3.51
N VAL A 12 4.09 -8.04 3.70
CA VAL A 12 3.44 -8.77 2.60
C VAL A 12 1.94 -8.80 2.84
N VAL A 13 1.18 -8.54 1.79
CA VAL A 13 -0.28 -8.67 1.85
C VAL A 13 -0.72 -9.64 0.77
N LYS A 14 -1.86 -10.27 0.98
CA LYS A 14 -2.42 -11.19 0.00
C LYS A 14 -3.60 -10.53 -0.71
N VAL A 15 -3.70 -10.80 -2.01
CA VAL A 15 -4.83 -10.32 -2.79
C VAL A 15 -6.03 -11.21 -2.54
N GLY A 16 -7.16 -10.63 -2.18
CA GLY A 16 -8.39 -11.37 -1.95
C GLY A 16 -9.06 -11.79 -3.24
N ASP A 17 -10.16 -12.53 -3.11
CA ASP A 17 -10.88 -13.10 -4.24
C ASP A 17 -11.36 -12.04 -5.24
N LYS A 18 -11.65 -10.87 -4.75
CA LYS A 18 -12.16 -9.78 -5.58
C LYS A 18 -11.09 -8.78 -5.98
N GLY A 19 -9.83 -9.17 -5.86
CA GLY A 19 -8.73 -8.28 -6.20
C GLY A 19 -8.44 -7.24 -5.15
N GLN A 20 -8.86 -7.48 -3.92
CA GLN A 20 -8.71 -6.52 -2.83
C GLN A 20 -7.50 -6.85 -1.97
N ILE A 21 -6.87 -5.81 -1.42
CA ILE A 21 -5.86 -5.99 -0.38
C ILE A 21 -6.19 -5.05 0.76
N VAL A 22 -5.68 -5.39 1.94
CA VAL A 22 -5.75 -4.49 3.09
C VAL A 22 -4.47 -3.68 3.09
N ILE A 23 -4.60 -2.37 3.06
CA ILE A 23 -3.44 -1.49 3.14
C ILE A 23 -2.89 -1.56 4.57
N PRO A 24 -1.61 -1.88 4.74
CA PRO A 24 -1.03 -1.99 6.09
C PRO A 24 -1.25 -0.73 6.92
N LYS A 25 -1.47 -0.93 8.20
CA LYS A 25 -1.73 0.17 9.12
C LYS A 25 -0.61 1.21 9.10
N ASP A 26 0.64 0.74 9.06
CA ASP A 26 1.78 1.66 9.03
C ASP A 26 1.78 2.53 7.79
N ALA A 27 1.43 1.95 6.64
CA ALA A 27 1.35 2.72 5.40
C ALA A 27 0.25 3.77 5.48
N ARG A 28 -0.91 3.40 6.05
CA ARG A 28 -2.00 4.36 6.21
C ARG A 28 -1.60 5.53 7.08
N LYS A 29 -0.83 5.26 8.15
CA LYS A 29 -0.36 6.32 9.05
C LYS A 29 0.64 7.23 8.37
N ILE A 30 1.64 6.65 7.72
CA ILE A 30 2.73 7.42 7.11
C ILE A 30 2.22 8.32 6.00
N TYR A 31 1.30 7.82 5.18
CA TYR A 31 0.78 8.57 4.04
C TYR A 31 -0.53 9.30 4.35
N GLY A 32 -1.01 9.21 5.59
CA GLY A 32 -2.22 9.93 5.99
C GLY A 32 -3.47 9.46 5.26
N LEU A 33 -3.57 8.16 4.99
CA LEU A 33 -4.70 7.61 4.25
C LEU A 33 -5.90 7.44 5.17
N GLU A 34 -7.06 7.89 4.69
CA GLU A 34 -8.30 7.80 5.45
C GLU A 34 -9.40 7.19 4.58
N SER A 35 -10.44 6.73 5.27
CA SER A 35 -11.61 6.18 4.60
C SER A 35 -12.17 7.22 3.63
N GLY A 36 -12.47 6.78 2.41
CA GLY A 36 -12.99 7.66 1.38
C GLY A 36 -11.92 8.28 0.49
N ASP A 37 -10.66 8.19 0.87
CA ASP A 37 -9.58 8.72 0.04
C ASP A 37 -9.46 7.92 -1.25
N ALA A 38 -9.06 8.60 -2.30
CA ALA A 38 -8.82 7.98 -3.61
C ALA A 38 -7.32 7.82 -3.82
N LEU A 39 -6.94 6.71 -4.40
CA LEU A 39 -5.54 6.42 -4.72
C LEU A 39 -5.41 6.14 -6.21
N LEU A 40 -4.30 6.57 -6.78
CA LEU A 40 -3.97 6.26 -8.16
C LEU A 40 -2.99 5.10 -8.16
N ILE A 41 -3.33 4.04 -8.88
CA ILE A 41 -2.47 2.86 -8.98
C ILE A 41 -1.88 2.82 -10.38
N LEU A 42 -0.56 2.74 -10.44
CA LEU A 42 0.17 2.73 -11.70
C LEU A 42 0.90 1.41 -11.86
N GLY A 43 1.04 0.98 -13.10
CA GLY A 43 1.78 -0.22 -13.40
C GLY A 43 2.48 -0.10 -14.73
N ASP A 44 3.50 -0.92 -14.92
CA ASP A 44 4.21 -1.01 -16.19
C ASP A 44 3.86 -2.30 -16.89
N SER A 45 3.99 -2.30 -18.21
CA SER A 45 3.71 -3.48 -19.00
C SER A 45 4.87 -4.48 -19.01
N ASN A 46 6.00 -4.13 -18.41
CA ASN A 46 7.16 -5.03 -18.32
C ASN A 46 7.05 -5.98 -17.15
#